data_30d16b6ecdd2f3db2f924d2d93a49f3b
#
_entry.id   30d16b6ecdd2f3db2f924d2d93a49f3b
#
_cell.length_a   1.000
_cell.length_b   1.000
_cell.length_c   1.000
_cell.angle_alpha   90.00
_cell.angle_beta   90.00
_cell.angle_gamma   90.00
#
_symmetry.space_group_name_H-M   'P 1'
#
loop_
_entity.id
_entity.type
_entity.pdbx_description
1 polymer ?
#
loop_
_entity_poly.entity_id
_entity_poly.type
_entity_poly.pdbx_seq_one_letter_code
_entity_poly.pdbx_strand_id
1 'polypeptide(L)'
;MTGISRRAGFAFCVAAAAIVSRPGHGFAQFATTASDPTQIEQRIDDQQPRRPQALQPHLDVLPPSQITPIGDTFSFVLSAVIIDGATAFTRASLAPLYGKYLARRVTEVEVQEIAQSITRAYHDAGYVFSQADVPAQDVLAGVLKIRVTEGHVARIDYGEAGEKNGIVAAYMAPVLAEKPVRLETIERAMLLVNDLPGITVADASVGDGATPADKVLKLVLEESAVNADLYVDNRGTPSSGRLQTWAAAAANGLLSTGDRLQIGLFTIPDTPRELIYGQVKWSQPLGGWGTVGEVTLSGSKVDAGNSLAASETESDSRRMQLSLRHPILRTRQDSLWASGEFDIYNVNEDTFGATSYEDRNRTARLGLEYYRSKLLNGDFYAKAVYARGLDILGASNPGNGQLSRSDGKAAFDKVTLEVRRLQKLWGGFGLYAQAKGQWANQPLLTGAEFSLGGSQYGRAFDYGELVGDRGAAGAVELRYTGKKPADWIESYDVYAFYDGGFVWNEGVGRQALTSAGLGLRSTFAKGIYADIQVAKPLNHEVSTEGDKDLRILFAVGAGM
;
A
#
# COMPACT_ATOMS: atom_id res chain seq x y z
N MET A 1 -13.17 -2.80 -47.80
CA MET A 1 -12.02 -1.94 -47.41
C MET A 1 -11.86 -2.04 -45.91
N THR A 2 -10.82 -2.69 -45.54
CA THR A 2 -10.47 -3.27 -44.22
C THR A 2 -9.95 -2.23 -43.27
N GLY A 3 -10.58 -2.05 -42.10
CA GLY A 3 -10.11 -1.25 -40.97
C GLY A 3 -9.41 -2.12 -39.96
N ILE A 4 -8.08 -2.01 -39.91
CA ILE A 4 -7.21 -2.73 -38.96
C ILE A 4 -7.19 -1.96 -37.63
N SER A 5 -7.75 -2.54 -36.57
CA SER A 5 -7.59 -2.06 -35.20
C SER A 5 -6.21 -2.51 -34.68
N ARG A 6 -5.32 -1.56 -34.48
CA ARG A 6 -4.01 -1.78 -33.78
C ARG A 6 -4.25 -1.99 -32.29
N ARG A 7 -4.21 -3.23 -31.85
CA ARG A 7 -3.99 -3.58 -30.44
C ARG A 7 -2.49 -3.40 -30.15
N ALA A 8 -2.14 -2.35 -29.42
CA ALA A 8 -0.81 -2.20 -28.84
C ALA A 8 -0.68 -3.17 -27.67
N GLY A 9 -0.15 -4.35 -27.95
CA GLY A 9 0.29 -5.29 -26.92
C GLY A 9 1.63 -4.81 -26.36
N PHE A 10 1.66 -4.26 -25.17
CA PHE A 10 2.90 -4.10 -24.41
C PHE A 10 3.33 -5.49 -23.92
N ALA A 11 4.22 -6.11 -24.68
CA ALA A 11 4.92 -7.31 -24.24
C ALA A 11 5.98 -6.89 -23.18
N PHE A 12 5.71 -7.16 -21.92
CA PHE A 12 6.73 -7.13 -20.88
C PHE A 12 7.60 -8.38 -21.09
N CYS A 13 8.70 -8.23 -21.80
CA CYS A 13 9.76 -9.24 -21.84
C CYS A 13 10.42 -9.27 -20.46
N VAL A 14 10.04 -10.25 -19.62
CA VAL A 14 10.85 -10.68 -18.48
C VAL A 14 12.02 -11.44 -19.09
N ALA A 15 13.13 -10.73 -19.32
CA ALA A 15 14.38 -11.35 -19.66
C ALA A 15 14.90 -12.06 -18.39
N ALA A 16 14.64 -13.37 -18.30
CA ALA A 16 15.33 -14.25 -17.38
C ALA A 16 16.79 -14.37 -17.89
N ALA A 17 17.64 -13.42 -17.48
CA ALA A 17 19.08 -13.51 -17.74
C ALA A 17 19.61 -14.66 -16.89
N ALA A 18 19.99 -15.76 -17.54
CA ALA A 18 20.75 -16.83 -16.90
C ALA A 18 22.11 -16.24 -16.46
N ILE A 19 22.25 -16.07 -15.13
CA ILE A 19 23.44 -15.49 -14.52
C ILE A 19 24.44 -16.62 -14.29
N VAL A 20 25.42 -16.74 -15.16
CA VAL A 20 26.59 -17.62 -14.94
C VAL A 20 27.61 -16.81 -14.13
N SER A 21 27.79 -17.14 -12.85
CA SER A 21 28.79 -16.54 -11.97
C SER A 21 30.04 -17.42 -11.90
N ARG A 22 31.24 -16.78 -11.99
CA ARG A 22 32.52 -17.39 -11.60
C ARG A 22 32.74 -17.15 -10.10
N PRO A 23 33.25 -18.14 -9.33
CA PRO A 23 33.49 -17.95 -7.90
C PRO A 23 34.73 -17.07 -7.68
N GLY A 24 34.55 -15.97 -6.99
CA GLY A 24 35.63 -15.13 -6.45
C GLY A 24 35.67 -15.21 -4.93
N HIS A 25 36.82 -15.45 -4.36
CA HIS A 25 37.05 -15.63 -2.93
C HIS A 25 36.91 -14.32 -2.17
N GLY A 26 35.95 -14.25 -1.23
CA GLY A 26 35.80 -13.13 -0.32
C GLY A 26 35.17 -13.61 1.01
N PHE A 27 36.00 -14.05 1.95
CA PHE A 27 35.56 -14.70 3.18
C PHE A 27 35.37 -13.80 4.41
N ALA A 28 35.54 -12.48 4.30
CA ALA A 28 35.62 -11.62 5.50
C ALA A 28 34.32 -10.89 5.92
N GLN A 29 33.26 -10.90 5.12
CA GLN A 29 32.06 -10.07 5.35
C GLN A 29 30.85 -10.87 5.91
N PHE A 30 30.89 -12.18 5.93
CA PHE A 30 29.75 -13.04 6.23
C PHE A 30 29.42 -13.20 7.73
N ALA A 31 30.40 -13.01 8.60
CA ALA A 31 30.20 -13.24 10.04
C ALA A 31 29.43 -12.10 10.74
N THR A 32 29.53 -10.88 10.25
CA THR A 32 28.96 -9.68 10.88
C THR A 32 27.50 -9.45 10.56
N THR A 33 26.99 -9.93 9.42
CA THR A 33 25.59 -9.66 9.01
C THR A 33 24.54 -10.45 9.80
N ALA A 34 24.88 -11.62 10.31
CA ALA A 34 23.92 -12.48 11.03
C ALA A 34 23.53 -11.92 12.41
N SER A 35 24.40 -11.12 13.03
CA SER A 35 24.21 -10.43 14.32
C SER A 35 23.85 -8.95 14.17
N ASP A 36 23.89 -8.41 12.95
CA ASP A 36 23.67 -6.99 12.70
C ASP A 36 22.19 -6.60 12.99
N PRO A 37 21.93 -5.73 13.97
CA PRO A 37 20.60 -5.27 14.31
C PRO A 37 19.85 -4.62 13.16
N THR A 38 20.55 -4.04 12.18
CA THR A 38 19.94 -3.36 11.03
C THR A 38 19.26 -4.34 10.09
N GLN A 39 19.83 -5.54 9.93
CA GLN A 39 19.22 -6.63 9.16
C GLN A 39 17.98 -7.18 9.87
N ILE A 40 17.99 -7.17 11.21
CA ILE A 40 16.86 -7.57 12.05
C ILE A 40 15.68 -6.61 11.86
N GLU A 41 15.92 -5.30 11.88
CA GLU A 41 14.86 -4.32 11.66
C GLU A 41 14.28 -4.42 10.24
N GLN A 42 15.11 -4.57 9.21
CA GLN A 42 14.64 -4.80 7.83
C GLN A 42 13.79 -6.07 7.74
N ARG A 43 14.19 -7.15 8.42
CA ARG A 43 13.44 -8.40 8.50
C ARG A 43 12.07 -8.21 9.13
N ILE A 44 11.98 -7.49 10.24
CA ILE A 44 10.72 -7.19 10.93
C ILE A 44 9.78 -6.40 10.02
N ASP A 45 10.29 -5.39 9.32
CA ASP A 45 9.51 -4.60 8.36
C ASP A 45 8.99 -5.45 7.18
N ASP A 46 9.78 -6.41 6.71
CA ASP A 46 9.42 -7.33 5.64
C ASP A 46 8.41 -8.40 6.07
N GLN A 47 8.43 -8.79 7.34
CA GLN A 47 7.59 -9.85 7.91
C GLN A 47 6.26 -9.34 8.47
N GLN A 48 6.14 -8.05 8.81
CA GLN A 48 4.88 -7.52 9.32
C GLN A 48 3.72 -7.87 8.39
N PRO A 49 2.66 -8.50 8.90
CA PRO A 49 1.51 -8.88 8.08
C PRO A 49 0.94 -7.61 7.45
N ARG A 50 1.03 -7.54 6.12
CA ARG A 50 0.38 -6.46 5.37
C ARG A 50 -1.10 -6.72 5.44
N ARG A 51 -1.82 -5.94 6.24
CA ARG A 51 -3.28 -6.05 6.33
C ARG A 51 -3.86 -5.98 4.93
N PRO A 52 -4.83 -6.87 4.60
CA PRO A 52 -5.62 -6.69 3.39
C PRO A 52 -6.13 -5.25 3.37
N GLN A 53 -6.05 -4.61 2.22
CA GLN A 53 -6.62 -3.27 2.06
C GLN A 53 -8.08 -3.35 2.50
N ALA A 54 -8.47 -2.53 3.48
CA ALA A 54 -9.82 -2.54 4.04
C ALA A 54 -10.87 -2.53 2.92
N LEU A 55 -11.97 -3.26 3.12
CA LEU A 55 -13.11 -3.27 2.19
C LEU A 55 -13.41 -1.83 1.80
N GLN A 56 -13.40 -1.58 0.49
CA GLN A 56 -13.66 -0.22 0.00
C GLN A 56 -15.14 0.08 0.24
N PRO A 57 -15.46 1.19 0.93
CA PRO A 57 -16.85 1.56 1.14
C PRO A 57 -17.56 1.70 -0.21
N HIS A 58 -18.74 1.12 -0.33
CA HIS A 58 -19.57 1.20 -1.52
C HIS A 58 -20.75 2.12 -1.22
N LEU A 59 -20.94 3.12 -2.08
CA LEU A 59 -22.13 3.95 -2.04
C LEU A 59 -23.09 3.43 -3.11
N ASP A 60 -24.23 2.90 -2.67
CA ASP A 60 -25.29 2.51 -3.56
C ASP A 60 -26.02 3.75 -4.07
N VAL A 61 -25.70 4.15 -5.30
CA VAL A 61 -26.42 5.20 -6.02
C VAL A 61 -27.44 4.52 -6.93
N LEU A 62 -28.73 4.75 -6.64
CA LEU A 62 -29.80 4.24 -7.49
C LEU A 62 -29.66 4.81 -8.91
N PRO A 63 -29.82 3.98 -9.96
CA PRO A 63 -29.84 4.48 -11.32
C PRO A 63 -30.99 5.49 -11.48
N PRO A 64 -30.86 6.49 -12.38
CA PRO A 64 -31.92 7.44 -12.63
C PRO A 64 -33.21 6.71 -12.99
N SER A 65 -34.32 7.13 -12.39
CA SER A 65 -35.64 6.55 -12.66
C SER A 65 -35.92 6.59 -14.15
N GLN A 66 -36.21 5.44 -14.75
CA GLN A 66 -36.67 5.38 -16.13
C GLN A 66 -38.10 5.90 -16.13
N ILE A 67 -38.30 7.09 -16.72
CA ILE A 67 -39.64 7.64 -16.92
C ILE A 67 -40.27 6.81 -18.03
N THR A 68 -41.35 6.10 -17.71
CA THR A 68 -42.15 5.40 -18.72
C THR A 68 -42.93 6.47 -19.48
N PRO A 69 -42.76 6.62 -20.81
CA PRO A 69 -43.53 7.60 -21.57
C PRO A 69 -45.01 7.25 -21.54
N ILE A 70 -45.84 8.19 -21.15
CA ILE A 70 -47.30 8.06 -21.19
C ILE A 70 -47.75 8.54 -22.57
N GLY A 71 -47.53 7.74 -23.61
CA GLY A 71 -48.04 7.95 -24.95
C GLY A 71 -47.66 9.26 -25.68
N ASP A 72 -47.78 9.31 -27.00
CA ASP A 72 -47.62 10.53 -27.79
C ASP A 72 -48.85 11.44 -27.65
N THR A 73 -48.92 12.24 -26.58
CA THR A 73 -50.07 13.09 -26.28
C THR A 73 -49.99 14.47 -26.97
N PHE A 74 -48.77 14.95 -27.31
CA PHE A 74 -48.59 16.22 -28.00
C PHE A 74 -47.33 16.25 -28.90
N SER A 75 -47.32 17.17 -29.85
CA SER A 75 -46.14 17.46 -30.66
C SER A 75 -46.12 18.95 -31.05
N PHE A 76 -44.93 19.54 -31.13
CA PHE A 76 -44.72 20.94 -31.53
C PHE A 76 -43.39 21.11 -32.28
N VAL A 77 -43.18 22.27 -32.93
CA VAL A 77 -41.89 22.60 -33.55
C VAL A 77 -41.01 23.24 -32.51
N LEU A 78 -39.87 22.59 -32.19
CA LEU A 78 -38.93 23.09 -31.20
C LEU A 78 -38.08 24.23 -31.77
N SER A 79 -38.29 25.46 -31.28
CA SER A 79 -37.55 26.66 -31.69
C SER A 79 -36.36 26.97 -30.79
N ALA A 80 -36.50 26.72 -29.48
CA ALA A 80 -35.45 27.01 -28.50
C ALA A 80 -35.57 26.10 -27.25
N VAL A 81 -34.47 25.89 -26.56
CA VAL A 81 -34.41 25.21 -25.23
C VAL A 81 -33.83 26.20 -24.23
N ILE A 82 -34.57 26.41 -23.14
CA ILE A 82 -34.11 27.17 -21.97
C ILE A 82 -33.82 26.14 -20.86
N ILE A 83 -32.60 26.13 -20.33
CA ILE A 83 -32.17 25.27 -19.24
C ILE A 83 -31.96 26.14 -18.01
N ASP A 84 -32.81 25.92 -16.99
CA ASP A 84 -32.77 26.63 -15.72
C ASP A 84 -32.13 25.74 -14.64
N GLY A 85 -31.35 26.34 -13.71
CA GLY A 85 -30.73 25.64 -12.57
C GLY A 85 -29.42 24.93 -12.87
N ALA A 86 -28.91 24.97 -14.12
CA ALA A 86 -27.60 24.40 -14.46
C ALA A 86 -26.48 25.40 -14.12
N THR A 87 -25.63 25.06 -13.13
CA THR A 87 -24.46 25.85 -12.74
C THR A 87 -23.14 25.13 -13.05
N ALA A 88 -23.12 23.78 -13.00
CA ALA A 88 -21.94 22.96 -13.30
C ALA A 88 -21.60 22.93 -14.79
N PHE A 89 -22.60 23.15 -15.66
CA PHE A 89 -22.42 23.17 -17.11
C PHE A 89 -22.82 24.50 -17.73
N THR A 90 -22.06 24.94 -18.73
CA THR A 90 -22.42 26.09 -19.54
C THR A 90 -23.51 25.73 -20.55
N ARG A 91 -24.30 26.72 -21.01
CA ARG A 91 -25.27 26.50 -22.08
C ARG A 91 -24.62 25.94 -23.35
N ALA A 92 -23.41 26.37 -23.68
CA ALA A 92 -22.68 25.90 -24.86
C ALA A 92 -22.30 24.41 -24.76
N SER A 93 -21.95 23.91 -23.57
CA SER A 93 -21.62 22.50 -23.34
C SER A 93 -22.84 21.59 -23.39
N LEU A 94 -24.03 22.08 -23.06
CA LEU A 94 -25.29 21.32 -23.13
C LEU A 94 -25.97 21.40 -24.50
N ALA A 95 -25.67 22.41 -25.32
CA ALA A 95 -26.31 22.63 -26.62
C ALA A 95 -26.22 21.43 -27.58
N PRO A 96 -25.13 20.66 -27.68
CA PRO A 96 -25.05 19.48 -28.53
C PRO A 96 -26.09 18.40 -28.20
N LEU A 97 -26.57 18.34 -26.94
CA LEU A 97 -27.52 17.31 -26.48
C LEU A 97 -28.93 17.49 -27.07
N TYR A 98 -29.30 18.72 -27.41
CA TYR A 98 -30.62 19.05 -27.97
C TYR A 98 -30.56 19.70 -29.36
N GLY A 99 -29.37 20.05 -29.85
CA GLY A 99 -29.20 20.74 -31.13
C GLY A 99 -29.85 20.04 -32.33
N LYS A 100 -29.81 18.71 -32.37
CA LYS A 100 -30.44 17.89 -33.44
C LYS A 100 -31.97 17.94 -33.46
N TYR A 101 -32.60 18.44 -32.40
CA TYR A 101 -34.06 18.57 -32.29
C TYR A 101 -34.57 19.96 -32.64
N LEU A 102 -33.72 20.96 -32.80
CA LEU A 102 -34.11 22.33 -33.13
C LEU A 102 -34.67 22.39 -34.58
N ALA A 103 -35.63 23.30 -34.79
CA ALA A 103 -36.31 23.58 -36.04
C ALA A 103 -37.07 22.38 -36.66
N ARG A 104 -37.37 21.35 -35.84
CA ARG A 104 -38.19 20.19 -36.25
C ARG A 104 -39.33 19.95 -35.29
N ARG A 105 -40.32 19.17 -35.74
CA ARG A 105 -41.40 18.72 -34.87
C ARG A 105 -40.87 17.66 -33.90
N VAL A 106 -41.11 17.87 -32.63
CA VAL A 106 -40.73 16.96 -31.52
C VAL A 106 -41.97 16.42 -30.83
N THR A 107 -41.88 15.18 -30.39
CA THR A 107 -42.91 14.49 -29.59
C THR A 107 -42.56 14.58 -28.09
N GLU A 108 -43.51 14.18 -27.25
CA GLU A 108 -43.26 14.08 -25.80
C GLU A 108 -42.10 13.18 -25.45
N VAL A 109 -41.96 12.03 -26.15
CA VAL A 109 -40.84 11.09 -26.01
C VAL A 109 -39.51 11.77 -26.30
N GLU A 110 -39.39 12.52 -27.38
CA GLU A 110 -38.18 13.24 -27.74
C GLU A 110 -37.84 14.37 -26.75
N VAL A 111 -38.83 15.03 -26.15
CA VAL A 111 -38.64 15.99 -25.09
C VAL A 111 -38.06 15.35 -23.82
N GLN A 112 -38.56 14.18 -23.44
CA GLN A 112 -38.01 13.38 -22.33
C GLN A 112 -36.60 12.87 -22.64
N GLU A 113 -36.31 12.47 -23.89
CA GLU A 113 -34.96 12.08 -24.34
C GLU A 113 -33.94 13.23 -24.15
N ILE A 114 -34.34 14.50 -24.41
CA ILE A 114 -33.49 15.66 -24.21
C ILE A 114 -33.17 15.79 -22.72
N ALA A 115 -34.18 15.75 -21.82
CA ALA A 115 -33.97 15.85 -20.37
C ALA A 115 -33.09 14.70 -19.84
N GLN A 116 -33.33 13.47 -20.29
CA GLN A 116 -32.50 12.32 -19.93
C GLN A 116 -31.06 12.44 -20.44
N SER A 117 -30.85 13.04 -21.63
CA SER A 117 -29.51 13.27 -22.16
C SER A 117 -28.73 14.28 -21.31
N ILE A 118 -29.40 15.31 -20.80
CA ILE A 118 -28.81 16.26 -19.86
C ILE A 118 -28.49 15.55 -18.52
N THR A 119 -29.43 14.77 -17.97
CA THR A 119 -29.19 13.98 -16.75
C THR A 119 -27.98 13.08 -16.90
N ARG A 120 -27.89 12.34 -18.02
CA ARG A 120 -26.72 11.49 -18.32
C ARG A 120 -25.42 12.29 -18.36
N ALA A 121 -25.40 13.49 -18.97
CA ALA A 121 -24.21 14.32 -19.01
C ALA A 121 -23.75 14.74 -17.60
N TYR A 122 -24.68 15.03 -16.68
CA TYR A 122 -24.37 15.28 -15.28
C TYR A 122 -23.78 14.02 -14.60
N HIS A 123 -24.39 12.85 -14.78
CA HIS A 123 -23.92 11.60 -14.18
C HIS A 123 -22.55 11.19 -14.73
N ASP A 124 -22.33 11.33 -16.04
CA ASP A 124 -21.03 11.04 -16.68
C ASP A 124 -19.91 11.97 -16.18
N ALA A 125 -20.26 13.18 -15.76
CA ALA A 125 -19.35 14.10 -15.10
C ALA A 125 -19.22 13.90 -13.58
N GLY A 126 -19.88 12.87 -13.03
CA GLY A 126 -19.81 12.50 -11.62
C GLY A 126 -20.88 13.15 -10.73
N TYR A 127 -21.77 13.99 -11.24
CA TYR A 127 -22.86 14.65 -10.46
C TYR A 127 -24.08 13.72 -10.35
N VAL A 128 -23.91 12.59 -9.70
CA VAL A 128 -24.88 11.48 -9.67
C VAL A 128 -26.22 11.81 -8.98
N PHE A 129 -26.31 12.89 -8.21
CA PHE A 129 -27.53 13.35 -7.56
C PHE A 129 -28.25 14.44 -8.33
N SER A 130 -27.72 14.85 -9.47
CA SER A 130 -28.30 15.90 -10.31
C SER A 130 -29.17 15.29 -11.41
N GLN A 131 -30.31 15.91 -11.66
CA GLN A 131 -31.26 15.45 -12.67
C GLN A 131 -31.90 16.61 -13.42
N ALA A 132 -32.30 16.36 -14.66
CA ALA A 132 -33.08 17.29 -15.48
C ALA A 132 -34.50 16.74 -15.63
N ASP A 133 -35.49 17.61 -15.44
CA ASP A 133 -36.90 17.32 -15.63
C ASP A 133 -37.56 18.38 -16.54
N VAL A 134 -38.69 18.01 -17.12
CA VAL A 134 -39.53 18.92 -17.90
C VAL A 134 -40.72 19.30 -17.04
N PRO A 135 -40.77 20.51 -16.47
CA PRO A 135 -41.91 20.96 -15.68
C PRO A 135 -43.16 21.11 -16.54
N ALA A 136 -44.34 20.99 -15.91
CA ALA A 136 -45.59 21.28 -16.60
C ALA A 136 -45.53 22.72 -17.14
N GLN A 137 -45.73 22.88 -18.46
CA GLN A 137 -45.59 24.16 -19.15
C GLN A 137 -46.43 24.21 -20.43
N ASP A 138 -46.82 25.41 -20.83
CA ASP A 138 -47.38 25.68 -22.15
C ASP A 138 -46.23 25.96 -23.13
N VAL A 139 -46.14 25.17 -24.17
CA VAL A 139 -45.06 25.27 -25.17
C VAL A 139 -45.44 26.29 -26.26
N LEU A 140 -45.61 27.56 -25.84
CA LEU A 140 -45.89 28.65 -26.74
C LEU A 140 -44.62 29.03 -27.55
N ALA A 141 -44.80 29.32 -28.84
CA ALA A 141 -43.72 29.66 -29.76
C ALA A 141 -42.58 28.62 -29.88
N GLY A 142 -42.81 27.36 -29.49
CA GLY A 142 -41.83 26.31 -29.62
C GLY A 142 -40.66 26.41 -28.62
N VAL A 143 -40.79 27.11 -27.51
CA VAL A 143 -39.77 27.24 -26.47
C VAL A 143 -39.99 26.14 -25.42
N LEU A 144 -39.03 25.25 -25.25
CA LEU A 144 -39.01 24.23 -24.21
C LEU A 144 -38.17 24.69 -23.01
N LYS A 145 -38.76 24.66 -21.84
CA LYS A 145 -38.01 24.86 -20.58
C LYS A 145 -37.70 23.52 -19.96
N ILE A 146 -36.44 23.33 -19.60
CA ILE A 146 -35.93 22.19 -18.86
C ILE A 146 -35.38 22.71 -17.54
N ARG A 147 -35.77 22.10 -16.43
CA ARG A 147 -35.24 22.42 -15.12
C ARG A 147 -34.21 21.40 -14.73
N VAL A 148 -33.04 21.86 -14.33
CA VAL A 148 -31.98 21.03 -13.73
C VAL A 148 -32.02 21.24 -12.22
N THR A 149 -32.12 20.13 -11.49
CA THR A 149 -31.94 20.12 -10.04
C THR A 149 -30.55 19.57 -9.75
N GLU A 150 -29.65 20.45 -9.36
CA GLU A 150 -28.28 20.10 -9.00
C GLU A 150 -28.23 19.61 -7.55
N GLY A 151 -28.02 18.30 -7.37
CA GLY A 151 -28.03 17.67 -6.05
C GLY A 151 -26.74 17.91 -5.26
N HIS A 152 -26.88 18.12 -3.97
CA HIS A 152 -25.76 18.24 -3.02
C HIS A 152 -26.08 17.60 -1.69
N VAL A 153 -25.05 17.26 -0.89
CA VAL A 153 -25.23 16.72 0.46
C VAL A 153 -25.46 17.90 1.41
N ALA A 154 -26.68 18.01 1.91
CA ALA A 154 -27.06 19.07 2.85
C ALA A 154 -26.69 18.70 4.30
N ARG A 155 -26.64 17.41 4.64
CA ARG A 155 -26.31 16.90 5.97
C ARG A 155 -25.69 15.50 5.87
N ILE A 156 -24.78 15.22 6.80
CA ILE A 156 -24.23 13.88 7.01
C ILE A 156 -24.73 13.37 8.36
N ASP A 157 -25.22 12.15 8.36
CA ASP A 157 -25.69 11.43 9.54
C ASP A 157 -24.67 10.33 9.85
N TYR A 158 -23.94 10.49 10.93
CA TYR A 158 -22.90 9.53 11.35
C TYR A 158 -23.41 8.47 12.32
N GLY A 159 -24.71 8.48 12.66
CA GLY A 159 -25.25 7.67 13.76
C GLY A 159 -24.66 8.08 15.12
N GLU A 160 -24.84 7.22 16.11
CA GLU A 160 -24.39 7.51 17.49
C GLU A 160 -22.86 7.61 17.63
N ALA A 161 -22.11 6.84 16.86
CA ALA A 161 -20.64 6.78 16.93
C ALA A 161 -19.97 8.03 16.34
N GLY A 162 -20.56 8.64 15.32
CA GLY A 162 -19.92 9.68 14.52
C GLY A 162 -20.04 11.12 15.03
N GLU A 163 -21.03 11.45 15.86
CA GLU A 163 -21.25 12.84 16.30
C GLU A 163 -20.10 13.41 17.15
N LYS A 164 -19.27 12.56 17.76
CA LYS A 164 -18.15 12.93 18.63
C LYS A 164 -16.81 13.00 17.89
N ASN A 165 -16.77 12.66 16.60
CA ASN A 165 -15.54 12.43 15.87
C ASN A 165 -15.15 13.62 14.97
N GLY A 166 -14.42 14.60 15.55
CA GLY A 166 -14.02 15.82 14.83
C GLY A 166 -13.16 15.57 13.58
N ILE A 167 -12.33 14.51 13.54
CA ILE A 167 -11.50 14.20 12.37
C ILE A 167 -12.33 13.61 11.23
N VAL A 168 -13.32 12.77 11.53
CA VAL A 168 -14.27 12.26 10.53
C VAL A 168 -15.04 13.43 9.90
N ALA A 169 -15.56 14.34 10.73
CA ALA A 169 -16.24 15.54 10.25
C ALA A 169 -15.32 16.42 9.37
N ALA A 170 -14.04 16.55 9.73
CA ALA A 170 -13.06 17.30 8.93
C ALA A 170 -12.81 16.65 7.56
N TYR A 171 -12.73 15.31 7.50
CA TYR A 171 -12.56 14.59 6.22
C TYR A 171 -13.81 14.66 5.33
N MET A 172 -14.99 14.75 5.95
CA MET A 172 -16.25 14.85 5.24
C MET A 172 -16.66 16.29 4.88
N ALA A 173 -15.97 17.31 5.42
CA ALA A 173 -16.29 18.71 5.16
C ALA A 173 -16.33 19.11 3.66
N PRO A 174 -15.42 18.61 2.80
CA PRO A 174 -15.48 18.88 1.36
C PRO A 174 -16.79 18.42 0.70
N VAL A 175 -17.41 17.32 1.19
CA VAL A 175 -18.67 16.79 0.67
C VAL A 175 -19.84 17.76 0.93
N LEU A 176 -19.83 18.42 2.10
CA LEU A 176 -20.85 19.43 2.44
C LEU A 176 -20.62 20.76 1.71
N ALA A 177 -19.37 21.06 1.33
CA ALA A 177 -19.00 22.32 0.70
C ALA A 177 -19.24 22.34 -0.81
N GLU A 178 -19.12 21.16 -1.48
CA GLU A 178 -19.23 21.08 -2.95
C GLU A 178 -20.71 21.06 -3.40
N LYS A 179 -21.10 22.01 -4.26
CA LYS A 179 -22.48 22.18 -4.76
C LYS A 179 -22.45 22.53 -6.26
N PRO A 180 -22.95 21.63 -7.13
CA PRO A 180 -23.38 20.25 -6.87
C PRO A 180 -22.23 19.34 -6.48
N VAL A 181 -22.52 18.29 -5.70
CA VAL A 181 -21.48 17.37 -5.21
C VAL A 181 -21.16 16.28 -6.23
N ARG A 182 -19.87 15.96 -6.39
CA ARG A 182 -19.41 14.83 -7.22
C ARG A 182 -19.25 13.55 -6.39
N LEU A 183 -19.54 12.44 -7.02
CA LEU A 183 -19.33 11.10 -6.43
C LEU A 183 -17.87 10.91 -5.99
N GLU A 184 -16.92 11.39 -6.80
CA GLU A 184 -15.48 11.32 -6.50
C GLU A 184 -15.11 11.99 -5.16
N THR A 185 -15.73 13.14 -4.85
CA THR A 185 -15.52 13.86 -3.58
C THR A 185 -16.02 13.04 -2.39
N ILE A 186 -17.20 12.41 -2.52
CA ILE A 186 -17.77 11.55 -1.49
C ILE A 186 -16.92 10.31 -1.29
N GLU A 187 -16.55 9.62 -2.38
CA GLU A 187 -15.71 8.42 -2.34
C GLU A 187 -14.34 8.71 -1.71
N ARG A 188 -13.70 9.81 -2.10
CA ARG A 188 -12.42 10.23 -1.50
C ARG A 188 -12.56 10.46 0.01
N ALA A 189 -13.57 11.18 0.44
CA ALA A 189 -13.81 11.46 1.85
C ALA A 189 -14.04 10.17 2.65
N MET A 190 -14.87 9.27 2.15
CA MET A 190 -15.13 7.95 2.77
C MET A 190 -13.88 7.08 2.84
N LEU A 191 -13.05 7.09 1.79
CA LEU A 191 -11.78 6.37 1.76
C LEU A 191 -10.80 6.92 2.80
N LEU A 192 -10.72 8.25 2.97
CA LEU A 192 -9.88 8.87 4.01
C LEU A 192 -10.38 8.53 5.42
N VAL A 193 -11.70 8.48 5.65
CA VAL A 193 -12.27 8.00 6.92
C VAL A 193 -11.88 6.54 7.17
N ASN A 194 -11.94 5.70 6.14
CA ASN A 194 -11.58 4.28 6.23
C ASN A 194 -10.06 4.03 6.39
N ASP A 195 -9.23 5.02 6.06
CA ASP A 195 -7.78 4.99 6.31
C ASP A 195 -7.42 5.34 7.77
N LEU A 196 -8.38 5.85 8.58
CA LEU A 196 -8.16 6.14 10.00
C LEU A 196 -7.99 4.84 10.81
N PRO A 197 -7.01 4.78 11.71
CA PRO A 197 -6.85 3.63 12.59
C PRO A 197 -8.10 3.36 13.43
N GLY A 198 -8.52 2.11 13.44
CA GLY A 198 -9.66 1.66 14.26
C GLY A 198 -11.02 2.14 13.80
N ILE A 199 -11.13 2.80 12.64
CA ILE A 199 -12.42 3.26 12.09
C ILE A 199 -12.64 2.58 10.73
N THR A 200 -13.82 2.02 10.54
CA THR A 200 -14.24 1.41 9.28
C THR A 200 -15.60 1.94 8.87
N VAL A 201 -15.75 2.38 7.63
CA VAL A 201 -17.06 2.68 7.05
C VAL A 201 -17.71 1.36 6.65
N ALA A 202 -18.60 0.85 7.49
CA ALA A 202 -19.27 -0.43 7.29
C ALA A 202 -20.36 -0.34 6.22
N ASP A 203 -21.10 0.80 6.20
CA ASP A 203 -22.16 1.06 5.21
C ASP A 203 -22.28 2.55 4.91
N ALA A 204 -22.74 2.89 3.71
CA ALA A 204 -23.01 4.24 3.27
C ALA A 204 -24.25 4.27 2.38
N SER A 205 -25.23 5.09 2.73
CA SER A 205 -26.47 5.25 1.97
C SER A 205 -26.87 6.71 1.84
N VAL A 206 -27.67 7.01 0.81
CA VAL A 206 -28.15 8.37 0.54
C VAL A 206 -29.65 8.39 0.61
N GLY A 207 -30.19 9.31 1.42
CA GLY A 207 -31.61 9.61 1.53
C GLY A 207 -31.91 11.00 1.00
N ASP A 208 -33.21 11.29 0.79
CA ASP A 208 -33.69 12.60 0.41
C ASP A 208 -33.68 13.56 1.61
N GLY A 209 -33.40 14.84 1.34
CA GLY A 209 -33.42 15.92 2.31
C GLY A 209 -34.71 16.74 2.26
N ALA A 210 -34.61 18.00 2.68
CA ALA A 210 -35.76 18.92 2.75
C ALA A 210 -36.27 19.38 1.39
N THR A 211 -35.36 19.49 0.39
CA THR A 211 -35.71 19.85 -0.99
C THR A 211 -35.21 18.78 -1.96
N PRO A 212 -35.68 18.74 -3.23
CA PRO A 212 -35.22 17.77 -4.21
C PRO A 212 -33.68 17.82 -4.46
N ALA A 213 -33.06 18.99 -4.26
CA ALA A 213 -31.62 19.17 -4.38
C ALA A 213 -30.84 18.65 -3.15
N ASP A 214 -31.48 18.64 -1.98
CA ASP A 214 -30.84 18.26 -0.73
C ASP A 214 -30.78 16.72 -0.61
N LYS A 215 -29.60 16.21 -0.27
CA LYS A 215 -29.40 14.79 0.07
C LYS A 215 -28.85 14.66 1.48
N VAL A 216 -29.20 13.58 2.15
CA VAL A 216 -28.67 13.20 3.46
C VAL A 216 -27.80 11.96 3.27
N LEU A 217 -26.49 12.11 3.47
CA LEU A 217 -25.57 10.98 3.47
C LEU A 217 -25.55 10.33 4.85
N LYS A 218 -25.91 9.06 4.94
CA LYS A 218 -25.82 8.26 6.17
C LYS A 218 -24.58 7.39 6.11
N LEU A 219 -23.77 7.43 7.17
CA LEU A 219 -22.56 6.62 7.32
C LEU A 219 -22.71 5.74 8.57
N VAL A 220 -22.50 4.45 8.41
CA VAL A 220 -22.38 3.51 9.52
C VAL A 220 -20.90 3.28 9.77
N LEU A 221 -20.42 3.71 10.94
CA LEU A 221 -19.03 3.58 11.34
C LEU A 221 -18.90 2.45 12.36
N GLU A 222 -17.96 1.55 12.12
CA GLU A 222 -17.52 0.56 13.10
C GLU A 222 -16.19 1.01 13.69
N GLU A 223 -16.07 0.94 15.02
CA GLU A 223 -14.88 1.34 15.75
C GLU A 223 -14.24 0.14 16.44
N SER A 224 -12.91 0.03 16.31
CA SER A 224 -12.09 -0.95 17.02
C SER A 224 -11.09 -0.20 17.89
N ALA A 225 -11.27 -0.26 19.20
CA ALA A 225 -10.41 0.44 20.15
C ALA A 225 -9.04 -0.22 20.29
N VAL A 226 -8.95 -1.53 20.09
CA VAL A 226 -7.72 -2.31 20.28
C VAL A 226 -7.51 -3.27 19.11
N ASN A 227 -6.27 -3.41 18.69
CA ASN A 227 -5.86 -4.46 17.76
C ASN A 227 -4.66 -5.20 18.34
N ALA A 228 -4.53 -6.47 18.05
CA ALA A 228 -3.38 -7.27 18.40
C ALA A 228 -2.94 -8.12 17.21
N ASP A 229 -1.63 -8.29 17.05
CA ASP A 229 -1.03 -9.10 16.00
C ASP A 229 -0.01 -10.05 16.64
N LEU A 230 -0.05 -11.32 16.28
CA LEU A 230 0.93 -12.34 16.65
C LEU A 230 1.44 -13.01 15.39
N TYR A 231 2.75 -13.23 15.32
CA TYR A 231 3.39 -13.87 14.18
C TYR A 231 4.55 -14.73 14.67
N VAL A 232 4.68 -15.93 14.14
CA VAL A 232 5.74 -16.90 14.44
C VAL A 232 6.27 -17.48 13.14
N ASP A 233 7.58 -17.60 12.99
CA ASP A 233 8.23 -18.27 11.86
C ASP A 233 9.53 -18.97 12.27
N ASN A 234 10.07 -19.80 11.37
CA ASN A 234 11.36 -20.47 11.53
C ASN A 234 12.46 -19.92 10.60
N ARG A 235 12.39 -18.62 10.26
CA ARG A 235 13.34 -17.97 9.33
C ARG A 235 14.53 -17.31 10.02
N GLY A 236 14.70 -17.52 11.32
CA GLY A 236 15.86 -17.04 12.05
C GLY A 236 17.15 -17.72 11.61
N THR A 237 18.28 -17.05 11.90
CA THR A 237 19.61 -17.62 11.67
C THR A 237 20.02 -18.54 12.82
N PRO A 238 20.98 -19.44 12.64
CA PRO A 238 21.50 -20.23 13.76
C PRO A 238 22.06 -19.38 14.91
N SER A 239 22.66 -18.21 14.61
CA SER A 239 23.28 -17.33 15.61
C SER A 239 22.29 -16.45 16.36
N SER A 240 21.07 -16.22 15.84
CA SER A 240 20.02 -15.44 16.50
C SER A 240 18.77 -16.25 16.83
N GLY A 241 18.86 -17.60 16.76
CA GLY A 241 17.74 -18.52 16.97
C GLY A 241 16.81 -18.64 15.75
N ARG A 242 16.42 -19.87 15.40
CA ARG A 242 15.61 -20.13 14.20
C ARG A 242 14.14 -19.79 14.39
N LEU A 243 13.55 -20.13 15.53
CA LEU A 243 12.15 -19.82 15.81
C LEU A 243 12.03 -18.38 16.30
N GLN A 244 11.24 -17.58 15.63
CA GLN A 244 11.08 -16.16 15.89
C GLN A 244 9.62 -15.80 16.12
N THR A 245 9.38 -14.82 16.99
CA THR A 245 8.04 -14.38 17.34
C THR A 245 7.96 -12.87 17.31
N TRP A 246 6.96 -12.34 16.64
CA TRP A 246 6.51 -10.95 16.75
C TRP A 246 5.16 -10.89 17.44
N ALA A 247 5.04 -10.04 18.45
CA ALA A 247 3.77 -9.73 19.09
C ALA A 247 3.60 -8.21 19.14
N ALA A 248 2.44 -7.71 18.76
CA ALA A 248 2.13 -6.29 18.83
C ALA A 248 0.71 -6.07 19.34
N ALA A 249 0.53 -4.98 20.07
CA ALA A 249 -0.77 -4.48 20.48
C ALA A 249 -0.88 -3.00 20.15
N ALA A 250 -2.05 -2.55 19.72
CA ALA A 250 -2.30 -1.16 19.40
C ALA A 250 -3.63 -0.69 20.02
N ALA A 251 -3.60 0.51 20.59
CA ALA A 251 -4.78 1.25 21.01
C ALA A 251 -5.07 2.35 19.99
N ASN A 252 -6.32 2.45 19.54
CA ASN A 252 -6.81 3.44 18.60
C ASN A 252 -7.67 4.47 19.33
N GLY A 253 -7.50 5.76 19.00
CA GLY A 253 -8.28 6.83 19.63
C GLY A 253 -7.93 7.08 21.09
N LEU A 254 -6.68 6.82 21.51
CA LEU A 254 -6.26 6.91 22.91
C LEU A 254 -6.12 8.36 23.38
N LEU A 255 -5.48 9.21 22.60
CA LEU A 255 -5.23 10.63 22.92
C LEU A 255 -6.20 11.55 22.17
N SER A 256 -6.53 11.18 20.95
CA SER A 256 -7.50 11.88 20.10
C SER A 256 -8.08 10.92 19.08
N THR A 257 -9.22 11.25 18.52
CA THR A 257 -9.85 10.40 17.51
C THR A 257 -8.95 10.23 16.29
N GLY A 258 -8.76 8.96 15.87
CA GLY A 258 -7.96 8.60 14.71
C GLY A 258 -6.47 8.50 14.99
N ASP A 259 -6.00 8.70 16.23
CA ASP A 259 -4.63 8.35 16.60
C ASP A 259 -4.48 6.84 16.82
N ARG A 260 -3.24 6.38 16.82
CA ARG A 260 -2.89 4.99 17.13
C ARG A 260 -1.58 4.94 17.87
N LEU A 261 -1.59 4.31 19.03
CA LEU A 261 -0.39 3.92 19.76
C LEU A 261 -0.21 2.41 19.63
N GLN A 262 0.92 1.99 19.08
CA GLN A 262 1.29 0.57 18.93
C GLN A 262 2.56 0.28 19.69
N ILE A 263 2.58 -0.84 20.40
CA ILE A 263 3.77 -1.43 21.03
C ILE A 263 4.00 -2.79 20.40
N GLY A 264 5.24 -3.07 20.00
CA GLY A 264 5.65 -4.33 19.40
C GLY A 264 6.89 -4.91 20.05
N LEU A 265 6.95 -6.23 20.12
CA LEU A 265 8.08 -7.00 20.63
C LEU A 265 8.42 -8.12 19.63
N PHE A 266 9.69 -8.22 19.25
CA PHE A 266 10.22 -9.35 18.48
C PHE A 266 11.29 -10.04 19.30
N THR A 267 11.23 -11.36 19.38
CA THR A 267 12.17 -12.15 20.19
C THR A 267 12.24 -13.61 19.70
N ILE A 268 13.21 -14.33 20.25
CA ILE A 268 13.40 -15.75 20.08
C ILE A 268 12.84 -16.45 21.33
N PRO A 269 11.73 -17.19 21.27
CA PRO A 269 11.10 -17.80 22.45
C PRO A 269 12.01 -18.74 23.23
N ASP A 270 12.83 -19.52 22.54
CA ASP A 270 13.70 -20.53 23.15
C ASP A 270 14.93 -19.89 23.82
N THR A 271 15.45 -18.82 23.26
CA THR A 271 16.65 -18.10 23.73
C THR A 271 16.44 -16.58 23.67
N PRO A 272 15.57 -15.99 24.52
CA PRO A 272 15.21 -14.58 24.41
C PRO A 272 16.40 -13.59 24.57
N ARG A 273 17.54 -14.06 25.12
CA ARG A 273 18.76 -13.27 25.21
C ARG A 273 19.47 -13.09 23.87
N GLU A 274 19.33 -14.06 22.96
CA GLU A 274 19.99 -14.01 21.64
C GLU A 274 19.43 -12.88 20.77
N LEU A 275 18.15 -12.52 20.96
CA LEU A 275 17.54 -11.39 20.24
C LEU A 275 16.30 -10.88 20.96
N ILE A 276 16.31 -9.60 21.29
CA ILE A 276 15.14 -8.85 21.70
C ILE A 276 15.09 -7.53 20.91
N TYR A 277 13.95 -7.23 20.31
CA TYR A 277 13.67 -5.95 19.66
C TYR A 277 12.34 -5.41 20.16
N GLY A 278 12.33 -4.14 20.52
CA GLY A 278 11.12 -3.43 20.95
C GLY A 278 10.84 -2.23 20.08
N GLN A 279 9.55 -1.96 19.84
CA GLN A 279 9.09 -0.80 19.07
C GLN A 279 7.90 -0.14 19.74
N VAL A 280 7.89 1.19 19.78
CA VAL A 280 6.72 2.02 20.10
C VAL A 280 6.48 2.96 18.93
N LYS A 281 5.26 2.94 18.41
CA LYS A 281 4.84 3.74 17.26
C LYS A 281 3.59 4.52 17.62
N TRP A 282 3.63 5.84 17.43
CA TRP A 282 2.46 6.70 17.56
C TRP A 282 2.19 7.42 16.25
N SER A 283 0.97 7.32 15.76
CA SER A 283 0.51 8.00 14.55
C SER A 283 -0.71 8.87 14.83
N GLN A 284 -0.76 10.03 14.18
CA GLN A 284 -1.79 11.04 14.37
C GLN A 284 -2.19 11.64 13.01
N PRO A 285 -3.50 11.68 12.66
CA PRO A 285 -3.98 12.46 11.51
C PRO A 285 -3.80 13.95 11.77
N LEU A 286 -3.31 14.67 10.75
CA LEU A 286 -3.00 16.08 10.79
C LEU A 286 -3.92 16.86 9.85
N GLY A 287 -4.96 17.51 10.39
CA GLY A 287 -5.94 18.28 9.62
C GLY A 287 -6.88 17.41 8.77
N GLY A 288 -7.70 18.07 7.92
CA GLY A 288 -8.79 17.45 7.14
C GLY A 288 -8.40 16.89 5.77
N TRP A 289 -7.09 16.76 5.45
CA TRP A 289 -6.61 16.42 4.10
C TRP A 289 -6.06 15.00 3.96
N GLY A 290 -6.14 14.18 5.04
CA GLY A 290 -5.60 12.83 5.06
C GLY A 290 -4.10 12.74 5.34
N THR A 291 -3.45 13.83 5.75
CA THR A 291 -2.06 13.81 6.19
C THR A 291 -1.95 13.09 7.53
N VAL A 292 -0.97 12.19 7.67
CA VAL A 292 -0.68 11.48 8.92
C VAL A 292 0.77 11.75 9.31
N GLY A 293 0.98 12.16 10.55
CA GLY A 293 2.28 12.22 11.19
C GLY A 293 2.52 10.97 12.02
N GLU A 294 3.74 10.46 12.04
CA GLU A 294 4.11 9.28 12.83
C GLU A 294 5.47 9.46 13.49
N VAL A 295 5.57 9.01 14.74
CA VAL A 295 6.82 8.88 15.48
C VAL A 295 7.02 7.41 15.82
N THR A 296 8.18 6.87 15.46
CA THR A 296 8.58 5.51 15.82
C THR A 296 9.86 5.56 16.66
N LEU A 297 9.83 4.88 17.79
CA LEU A 297 11.00 4.61 18.63
C LEU A 297 11.21 3.11 18.64
N SER A 298 12.41 2.65 18.34
CA SER A 298 12.76 1.23 18.40
C SER A 298 14.18 1.02 18.92
N GLY A 299 14.44 -0.21 19.33
CA GLY A 299 15.78 -0.63 19.72
C GLY A 299 15.85 -2.14 19.83
N SER A 300 17.05 -2.67 19.64
CA SER A 300 17.34 -4.10 19.77
C SER A 300 18.56 -4.33 20.65
N LYS A 301 18.60 -5.53 21.23
CA LYS A 301 19.80 -6.14 21.77
C LYS A 301 19.94 -7.54 21.21
N VAL A 302 21.14 -7.85 20.73
CA VAL A 302 21.51 -9.17 20.20
C VAL A 302 22.71 -9.66 21.00
N ASP A 303 22.62 -10.87 21.51
CA ASP A 303 23.70 -11.63 22.14
C ASP A 303 23.87 -12.89 21.30
N ALA A 304 24.80 -12.83 20.34
CA ALA A 304 24.88 -13.81 19.27
C ALA A 304 25.28 -15.20 19.79
N GLY A 305 24.42 -16.15 19.57
CA GLY A 305 24.62 -17.57 19.93
C GLY A 305 25.41 -18.36 18.89
N ASN A 306 25.44 -19.71 19.08
CA ASN A 306 26.03 -20.68 18.19
C ASN A 306 27.50 -20.39 17.83
N SER A 307 27.82 -20.31 16.53
CA SER A 307 29.19 -20.09 16.04
C SER A 307 29.80 -18.74 16.47
N LEU A 308 29.00 -17.75 16.80
CA LEU A 308 29.40 -16.42 17.27
C LEU A 308 29.50 -16.32 18.80
N ALA A 309 28.99 -17.31 19.54
CA ALA A 309 29.06 -17.33 21.00
C ALA A 309 30.52 -17.32 21.52
N ALA A 310 31.43 -17.97 20.80
CA ALA A 310 32.85 -18.00 21.17
C ALA A 310 33.57 -16.64 21.03
N SER A 311 33.02 -15.74 20.23
CA SER A 311 33.53 -14.38 20.04
C SER A 311 32.86 -13.37 20.97
N GLU A 312 31.92 -13.80 21.83
CA GLU A 312 31.17 -12.93 22.73
C GLU A 312 30.62 -11.69 21.98
N THR A 313 30.00 -11.94 20.80
CA THR A 313 29.50 -10.86 19.96
C THR A 313 28.16 -10.37 20.49
N GLU A 314 28.15 -9.14 20.98
CA GLU A 314 26.95 -8.42 21.40
C GLU A 314 26.72 -7.21 20.50
N SER A 315 25.46 -6.94 20.14
CA SER A 315 25.14 -5.70 19.43
C SER A 315 23.86 -5.05 19.95
N ASP A 316 23.80 -3.73 19.92
CA ASP A 316 22.61 -2.97 20.25
C ASP A 316 22.30 -1.91 19.21
N SER A 317 21.01 -1.61 19.06
CA SER A 317 20.55 -0.52 18.22
C SER A 317 19.55 0.39 18.93
N ARG A 318 19.51 1.65 18.50
CA ARG A 318 18.51 2.64 18.92
C ARG A 318 18.12 3.50 17.75
N ARG A 319 16.83 3.59 17.49
CA ARG A 319 16.29 4.34 16.38
C ARG A 319 15.15 5.26 16.77
N MET A 320 15.15 6.45 16.23
CA MET A 320 14.02 7.38 16.25
C MET A 320 13.71 7.79 14.82
N GLN A 321 12.48 7.57 14.39
CA GLN A 321 11.99 7.95 13.07
C GLN A 321 10.80 8.90 13.21
N LEU A 322 10.84 9.98 12.44
CA LEU A 322 9.72 10.92 12.25
C LEU A 322 9.26 10.80 10.82
N SER A 323 7.97 10.64 10.58
CA SER A 323 7.43 10.57 9.23
C SER A 323 6.16 11.39 9.06
N LEU A 324 5.96 11.87 7.83
CA LEU A 324 4.73 12.49 7.33
C LEU A 324 4.32 11.75 6.08
N ARG A 325 3.04 11.38 5.99
CA ARG A 325 2.46 10.73 4.81
C ARG A 325 1.21 11.48 4.38
N HIS A 326 1.11 11.81 3.07
CA HIS A 326 0.02 12.60 2.51
C HIS A 326 -0.57 11.93 1.26
N PRO A 327 -1.90 11.76 1.14
CA PRO A 327 -2.56 11.22 -0.05
C PRO A 327 -2.73 12.30 -1.12
N ILE A 328 -1.87 12.28 -2.14
CA ILE A 328 -2.00 13.16 -3.32
C ILE A 328 -3.26 12.77 -4.11
N LEU A 329 -3.41 11.47 -4.39
CA LEU A 329 -4.57 10.88 -5.04
C LEU A 329 -5.10 9.75 -4.17
N ARG A 330 -6.42 9.74 -3.94
CA ARG A 330 -7.09 8.67 -3.19
C ARG A 330 -8.46 8.43 -3.79
N THR A 331 -8.56 7.44 -4.64
CA THR A 331 -9.78 6.96 -5.28
C THR A 331 -9.95 5.46 -5.03
N ARG A 332 -11.05 4.87 -5.46
CA ARG A 332 -11.28 3.42 -5.34
C ARG A 332 -10.30 2.58 -6.16
N GLN A 333 -9.79 3.11 -7.27
CA GLN A 333 -8.88 2.37 -8.15
C GLN A 333 -7.43 2.80 -8.01
N ASP A 334 -7.19 4.08 -7.78
CA ASP A 334 -5.87 4.69 -7.76
C ASP A 334 -5.58 5.33 -6.42
N SER A 335 -4.38 5.12 -5.92
CA SER A 335 -3.85 5.83 -4.75
C SER A 335 -2.41 6.26 -5.02
N LEU A 336 -2.12 7.54 -4.80
CA LEU A 336 -0.77 8.09 -4.84
C LEU A 336 -0.49 8.79 -3.52
N TRP A 337 0.53 8.33 -2.82
CA TRP A 337 0.97 8.87 -1.56
C TRP A 337 2.36 9.49 -1.69
N ALA A 338 2.57 10.63 -1.04
CA ALA A 338 3.89 11.20 -0.80
C ALA A 338 4.26 10.98 0.67
N SER A 339 5.52 10.71 0.95
CA SER A 339 6.06 10.65 2.30
C SER A 339 7.34 11.45 2.44
N GLY A 340 7.56 12.00 3.64
CA GLY A 340 8.82 12.57 4.09
C GLY A 340 9.19 11.93 5.42
N GLU A 341 10.46 11.51 5.58
CA GLU A 341 10.93 10.83 6.77
C GLU A 341 12.27 11.41 7.22
N PHE A 342 12.49 11.47 8.52
CA PHE A 342 13.79 11.75 9.12
C PHE A 342 14.10 10.68 10.17
N ASP A 343 15.31 10.14 10.09
CA ASP A 343 15.72 8.96 10.81
C ASP A 343 17.06 9.21 11.54
N ILE A 344 17.09 8.93 12.84
CA ILE A 344 18.26 8.91 13.69
C ILE A 344 18.48 7.46 14.10
N TYR A 345 19.56 6.85 13.65
CA TYR A 345 19.84 5.45 13.88
C TYR A 345 21.27 5.24 14.35
N ASN A 346 21.42 4.66 15.53
CA ASN A 346 22.70 4.30 16.14
C ASN A 346 22.77 2.79 16.31
N VAL A 347 23.91 2.21 15.98
CA VAL A 347 24.23 0.78 16.16
C VAL A 347 25.61 0.66 16.76
N ASN A 348 25.76 -0.21 17.76
CA ASN A 348 27.04 -0.61 18.33
C ASN A 348 27.18 -2.12 18.24
N GLU A 349 28.39 -2.61 18.01
CA GLU A 349 28.75 -4.02 18.12
C GLU A 349 30.06 -4.15 18.89
N ASP A 350 30.04 -5.02 19.89
CA ASP A 350 31.21 -5.41 20.67
C ASP A 350 31.56 -6.87 20.37
N THR A 351 32.86 -7.18 20.28
CA THR A 351 33.38 -8.54 20.08
C THR A 351 34.55 -8.75 21.03
N PHE A 352 34.55 -9.87 21.76
CA PHE A 352 35.54 -10.17 22.80
C PHE A 352 35.62 -9.04 23.88
N GLY A 353 34.47 -8.42 24.20
CA GLY A 353 34.38 -7.33 25.19
C GLY A 353 35.00 -6.01 24.73
N ALA A 354 35.32 -5.84 23.45
CA ALA A 354 35.83 -4.60 22.86
C ALA A 354 34.94 -4.14 21.71
N THR A 355 34.77 -2.83 21.56
CA THR A 355 33.97 -2.26 20.48
C THR A 355 34.54 -2.62 19.12
N SER A 356 33.76 -3.37 18.35
CA SER A 356 34.01 -3.77 16.99
C SER A 356 33.69 -2.65 16.01
N TYR A 357 32.48 -2.08 16.14
CA TYR A 357 32.09 -0.89 15.39
C TYR A 357 30.99 -0.07 16.07
N GLU A 358 30.91 1.21 15.67
CA GLU A 358 29.87 2.14 16.06
C GLU A 358 29.39 2.96 14.86
N ASP A 359 28.15 2.70 14.41
CA ASP A 359 27.53 3.42 13.31
C ASP A 359 26.46 4.39 13.78
N ARG A 360 26.52 5.62 13.28
CA ARG A 360 25.55 6.68 13.55
C ARG A 360 25.01 7.24 12.25
N ASN A 361 23.84 6.78 11.83
CA ASN A 361 23.17 7.20 10.60
C ASN A 361 22.12 8.30 10.88
N ARG A 362 22.11 9.33 10.04
CA ARG A 362 21.12 10.41 10.03
C ARG A 362 20.61 10.53 8.62
N THR A 363 19.37 10.13 8.37
CA THR A 363 18.88 10.00 6.99
C THR A 363 17.58 10.74 6.80
N ALA A 364 17.51 11.59 5.78
CA ALA A 364 16.27 12.16 5.28
C ALA A 364 15.80 11.36 4.06
N ARG A 365 14.50 11.04 3.98
CA ARG A 365 13.91 10.29 2.88
C ARG A 365 12.70 11.02 2.31
N LEU A 366 12.55 10.97 0.99
CA LEU A 366 11.35 11.38 0.27
C LEU A 366 10.83 10.19 -0.53
N GLY A 367 9.55 9.87 -0.36
CA GLY A 367 8.92 8.71 -0.97
C GLY A 367 7.71 9.08 -1.80
N LEU A 368 7.50 8.33 -2.89
CA LEU A 368 6.26 8.26 -3.65
C LEU A 368 5.82 6.81 -3.74
N GLU A 369 4.55 6.55 -3.44
CA GLU A 369 3.95 5.23 -3.46
C GLU A 369 2.66 5.26 -4.26
N TYR A 370 2.59 4.47 -5.32
CA TYR A 370 1.45 4.38 -6.22
C TYR A 370 0.86 2.98 -6.20
N TYR A 371 -0.45 2.91 -6.05
CA TYR A 371 -1.23 1.69 -6.16
C TYR A 371 -2.36 1.88 -7.17
N ARG A 372 -2.57 0.87 -8.03
CA ARG A 372 -3.71 0.82 -8.94
C ARG A 372 -4.32 -0.56 -8.99
N SER A 373 -5.60 -0.64 -8.63
CA SER A 373 -6.39 -1.87 -8.74
C SER A 373 -6.93 -2.07 -10.16
N LYS A 374 -7.17 -3.33 -10.52
CA LYS A 374 -7.81 -3.72 -11.79
C LYS A 374 -7.13 -3.20 -13.07
N LEU A 375 -5.86 -2.78 -13.03
CA LEU A 375 -5.09 -2.44 -14.21
C LEU A 375 -4.87 -3.69 -15.06
N LEU A 376 -5.42 -3.74 -16.28
CA LEU A 376 -5.30 -4.91 -17.17
C LEU A 376 -5.61 -6.25 -16.45
N ASN A 377 -6.69 -6.28 -15.68
CA ASN A 377 -7.14 -7.45 -14.91
C ASN A 377 -6.15 -7.88 -13.80
N GLY A 378 -5.47 -6.94 -13.17
CA GLY A 378 -4.56 -7.21 -12.07
C GLY A 378 -4.25 -5.96 -11.26
N ASP A 379 -3.55 -6.13 -10.15
CA ASP A 379 -3.20 -5.05 -9.24
C ASP A 379 -1.74 -4.65 -9.44
N PHE A 380 -1.46 -3.37 -9.43
CA PHE A 380 -0.14 -2.79 -9.64
C PHE A 380 0.26 -1.94 -8.43
N TYR A 381 1.51 -2.06 -8.02
CA TYR A 381 2.13 -1.26 -6.97
C TYR A 381 3.52 -0.81 -7.42
N ALA A 382 3.86 0.44 -7.14
CA ALA A 382 5.21 0.97 -7.34
C ALA A 382 5.56 1.91 -6.17
N LYS A 383 6.82 1.86 -5.72
CA LYS A 383 7.36 2.75 -4.69
C LYS A 383 8.73 3.24 -5.14
N ALA A 384 8.97 4.54 -5.03
CA ALA A 384 10.25 5.18 -5.24
C ALA A 384 10.63 5.95 -3.98
N VAL A 385 11.85 5.76 -3.49
CA VAL A 385 12.39 6.46 -2.32
C VAL A 385 13.74 7.04 -2.67
N TYR A 386 13.88 8.34 -2.51
CA TYR A 386 15.17 9.03 -2.46
C TYR A 386 15.58 9.20 -1.00
N ALA A 387 16.79 8.81 -0.65
CA ALA A 387 17.35 8.93 0.68
C ALA A 387 18.69 9.67 0.63
N ARG A 388 18.86 10.61 1.54
CA ARG A 388 20.09 11.34 1.74
C ARG A 388 20.60 11.15 3.15
N GLY A 389 21.80 10.59 3.27
CA GLY A 389 22.55 10.58 4.52
C GLY A 389 23.11 11.97 4.81
N LEU A 390 22.98 12.41 6.06
CA LEU A 390 23.32 13.75 6.50
C LEU A 390 24.45 13.70 7.54
N ASP A 391 25.45 14.56 7.37
CA ASP A 391 26.53 14.75 8.35
C ASP A 391 26.12 15.78 9.40
N ILE A 392 25.16 15.38 10.26
CA ILE A 392 24.61 16.18 11.35
C ILE A 392 24.42 15.33 12.61
N LEU A 393 24.20 15.96 13.74
CA LEU A 393 23.85 15.30 15.03
C LEU A 393 24.80 14.15 15.38
N GLY A 394 26.10 14.31 15.09
CA GLY A 394 27.13 13.33 15.39
C GLY A 394 27.08 12.09 14.50
N ALA A 395 26.69 12.22 13.24
CA ALA A 395 26.79 11.16 12.25
C ALA A 395 28.21 10.62 12.11
N SER A 396 28.36 9.35 11.78
CA SER A 396 29.65 8.71 11.56
C SER A 396 30.39 9.31 10.36
N ASN A 397 31.65 9.70 10.56
CA ASN A 397 32.51 10.23 9.51
C ASN A 397 33.66 9.28 9.23
N PRO A 398 34.08 9.13 7.96
CA PRO A 398 35.26 8.35 7.60
C PRO A 398 36.50 8.81 8.41
N GLY A 399 37.19 7.85 9.02
CA GLY A 399 38.34 8.10 9.90
C GLY A 399 37.99 8.33 11.38
N ASN A 400 36.73 8.39 11.76
CA ASN A 400 36.28 8.38 13.16
C ASN A 400 36.09 6.93 13.63
N GLY A 401 37.15 6.32 14.13
CA GLY A 401 37.05 5.08 14.87
C GLY A 401 36.65 3.86 14.03
N GLN A 402 35.96 2.96 14.67
CA GLN A 402 35.56 1.67 14.16
C GLN A 402 34.17 1.82 13.52
N LEU A 403 34.10 1.76 12.19
CA LEU A 403 32.86 1.73 11.43
C LEU A 403 32.56 0.30 10.98
N SER A 404 31.30 -0.06 10.78
CA SER A 404 30.90 -1.36 10.25
C SER A 404 31.58 -1.68 8.91
N ARG A 405 31.90 -0.63 8.15
CA ARG A 405 32.74 -0.68 6.94
C ARG A 405 33.75 0.48 6.95
N SER A 406 35.02 0.18 6.78
CA SER A 406 36.10 1.18 6.82
C SER A 406 36.01 2.24 5.71
N ASP A 407 35.40 1.91 4.56
CA ASP A 407 35.12 2.79 3.43
C ASP A 407 33.72 3.40 3.46
N GLY A 408 32.84 2.94 4.37
CA GLY A 408 31.45 3.34 4.50
C GLY A 408 31.30 4.82 4.90
N LYS A 409 30.26 5.47 4.35
CA LYS A 409 29.95 6.88 4.61
C LYS A 409 28.51 7.04 5.09
N ALA A 410 28.33 7.83 6.16
CA ALA A 410 26.99 8.24 6.58
C ALA A 410 26.40 9.32 5.66
N ALA A 411 27.23 10.07 4.93
CA ALA A 411 26.80 11.05 3.93
C ALA A 411 26.74 10.41 2.53
N PHE A 412 25.55 10.16 2.03
CA PHE A 412 25.30 9.49 0.75
C PHE A 412 24.01 10.01 0.10
N ASP A 413 23.86 9.74 -1.19
CA ASP A 413 22.59 9.81 -1.92
C ASP A 413 22.22 8.41 -2.41
N LYS A 414 20.98 7.98 -2.16
CA LYS A 414 20.48 6.65 -2.48
C LYS A 414 19.08 6.73 -3.08
N VAL A 415 18.83 5.92 -4.11
CA VAL A 415 17.50 5.73 -4.70
C VAL A 415 17.12 4.26 -4.60
N THR A 416 15.93 3.98 -4.10
CA THR A 416 15.33 2.65 -4.07
C THR A 416 14.03 2.66 -4.88
N LEU A 417 13.88 1.68 -5.76
CA LEU A 417 12.68 1.45 -6.56
C LEU A 417 12.11 0.08 -6.24
N GLU A 418 10.81 -0.02 -6.10
CA GLU A 418 10.09 -1.27 -5.90
C GLU A 418 8.87 -1.30 -6.80
N VAL A 419 8.62 -2.43 -7.45
CA VAL A 419 7.45 -2.66 -8.28
C VAL A 419 6.88 -4.04 -7.96
N ARG A 420 5.54 -4.14 -7.87
CA ARG A 420 4.82 -5.39 -7.68
C ARG A 420 3.64 -5.47 -8.64
N ARG A 421 3.35 -6.68 -9.11
CA ARG A 421 2.22 -6.97 -9.98
C ARG A 421 1.55 -8.27 -9.55
N LEU A 422 0.26 -8.20 -9.32
CA LEU A 422 -0.59 -9.39 -9.21
C LEU A 422 -1.49 -9.44 -10.45
N GLN A 423 -1.23 -10.36 -11.36
CA GLN A 423 -2.00 -10.53 -12.59
C GLN A 423 -2.93 -11.72 -12.44
N LYS A 424 -4.24 -11.49 -12.54
CA LYS A 424 -5.22 -12.58 -12.65
C LYS A 424 -5.13 -13.20 -14.03
N LEU A 425 -5.04 -14.52 -14.07
CA LEU A 425 -5.01 -15.31 -15.31
C LEU A 425 -6.39 -15.96 -15.53
N TRP A 426 -6.47 -17.27 -15.52
CA TRP A 426 -7.71 -18.04 -15.73
C TRP A 426 -7.89 -19.09 -14.63
N GLY A 427 -9.14 -19.51 -14.38
CA GLY A 427 -9.46 -20.69 -13.56
C GLY A 427 -8.87 -20.70 -12.14
N GLY A 428 -8.68 -19.52 -11.51
CA GLY A 428 -8.05 -19.42 -10.18
C GLY A 428 -6.54 -19.23 -10.25
N PHE A 429 -5.91 -19.32 -11.42
CA PHE A 429 -4.49 -19.03 -11.57
C PHE A 429 -4.20 -17.52 -11.57
N GLY A 430 -3.08 -17.16 -10.96
CA GLY A 430 -2.52 -15.82 -10.93
C GLY A 430 -1.01 -15.85 -11.04
N LEU A 431 -0.45 -14.77 -11.58
CA LEU A 431 0.99 -14.53 -11.62
C LEU A 431 1.30 -13.35 -10.70
N TYR A 432 2.10 -13.58 -9.68
CA TYR A 432 2.67 -12.51 -8.87
C TYR A 432 4.11 -12.28 -9.27
N ALA A 433 4.49 -11.05 -9.51
CA ALA A 433 5.85 -10.65 -9.80
C ALA A 433 6.21 -9.42 -8.97
N GLN A 434 7.42 -9.40 -8.43
CA GLN A 434 7.98 -8.24 -7.73
C GLN A 434 9.44 -8.03 -8.09
N ALA A 435 9.87 -6.78 -8.05
CA ALA A 435 11.25 -6.39 -8.24
C ALA A 435 11.60 -5.22 -7.32
N LYS A 436 12.83 -5.19 -6.81
CA LYS A 436 13.39 -4.09 -6.00
C LYS A 436 14.80 -3.80 -6.47
N GLY A 437 15.17 -2.53 -6.54
CA GLY A 437 16.52 -2.11 -6.90
C GLY A 437 16.96 -0.95 -6.04
N GLN A 438 18.26 -0.90 -5.74
CA GLN A 438 18.91 0.19 -5.01
C GLN A 438 20.14 0.64 -5.78
N TRP A 439 20.31 1.95 -5.85
CA TRP A 439 21.53 2.60 -6.32
C TRP A 439 22.00 3.62 -5.28
N ALA A 440 23.29 3.63 -4.98
CA ALA A 440 23.93 4.60 -4.10
C ALA A 440 25.17 5.21 -4.79
N ASN A 441 25.46 6.47 -4.48
CA ASN A 441 26.60 7.20 -5.05
C ASN A 441 27.90 7.02 -4.27
N GLN A 442 27.82 6.46 -3.05
CA GLN A 442 28.94 6.23 -2.14
C GLN A 442 28.87 4.83 -1.54
N PRO A 443 29.99 4.27 -1.04
CA PRO A 443 29.96 3.13 -0.15
C PRO A 443 29.13 3.45 1.11
N LEU A 444 28.27 2.53 1.49
CA LEU A 444 27.32 2.70 2.59
C LEU A 444 27.82 2.01 3.86
N LEU A 445 27.40 2.51 5.01
CA LEU A 445 27.45 1.74 6.26
C LEU A 445 26.43 0.61 6.20
N THR A 446 26.66 -0.50 6.90
CA THR A 446 25.88 -1.75 6.80
C THR A 446 24.36 -1.54 6.91
N GLY A 447 23.93 -0.66 7.81
CA GLY A 447 22.50 -0.34 7.98
C GLY A 447 21.81 0.36 6.79
N ALA A 448 22.56 0.80 5.80
CA ALA A 448 22.03 1.45 4.60
C ALA A 448 22.19 0.60 3.33
N GLU A 449 22.86 -0.55 3.39
CA GLU A 449 23.10 -1.45 2.25
C GLU A 449 21.81 -2.12 1.74
N PHE A 450 21.86 -2.59 0.52
CA PHE A 450 20.85 -3.46 -0.07
C PHE A 450 21.08 -4.89 0.36
N SER A 451 20.04 -5.53 0.92
CA SER A 451 20.11 -6.87 1.48
C SER A 451 19.38 -7.88 0.59
N LEU A 452 19.96 -9.06 0.42
CA LEU A 452 19.38 -10.24 -0.22
C LEU A 452 19.37 -11.43 0.75
N GLY A 453 18.40 -12.30 0.58
CA GLY A 453 18.03 -13.38 1.48
C GLY A 453 16.75 -13.06 2.24
N GLY A 454 16.11 -14.07 2.81
CA GLY A 454 14.92 -13.93 3.62
C GLY A 454 13.60 -14.08 2.85
N SER A 455 12.50 -13.55 3.38
CA SER A 455 11.14 -13.91 2.94
C SER A 455 10.72 -13.37 1.56
N GLN A 456 11.38 -12.35 1.04
CA GLN A 456 10.96 -11.68 -0.21
C GLN A 456 11.80 -12.07 -1.42
N TYR A 457 13.13 -12.10 -1.29
CA TYR A 457 14.07 -12.36 -2.36
C TYR A 457 15.19 -13.28 -1.87
N GLY A 458 15.36 -14.44 -2.49
CA GLY A 458 16.28 -15.46 -2.00
C GLY A 458 15.71 -16.25 -0.83
N ARG A 459 14.49 -16.78 -0.98
CA ARG A 459 13.72 -17.40 0.13
C ARG A 459 14.36 -18.64 0.74
N ALA A 460 15.28 -19.27 0.02
CA ALA A 460 16.05 -20.39 0.54
C ALA A 460 17.27 -19.95 1.36
N PHE A 461 17.53 -18.65 1.49
CA PHE A 461 18.68 -18.09 2.19
C PHE A 461 18.25 -17.36 3.47
N ASP A 462 19.19 -17.21 4.40
CA ASP A 462 18.98 -16.42 5.61
C ASP A 462 18.91 -14.92 5.27
N TYR A 463 18.33 -14.12 6.16
CA TYR A 463 18.31 -12.66 5.99
C TYR A 463 19.74 -12.11 5.99
N GLY A 464 20.02 -11.17 5.06
CA GLY A 464 21.35 -10.58 4.96
C GLY A 464 22.41 -11.52 4.38
N GLU A 465 22.03 -12.60 3.70
CA GLU A 465 22.97 -13.53 3.07
C GLU A 465 23.98 -12.82 2.16
N LEU A 466 23.53 -11.86 1.37
CA LEU A 466 24.35 -10.94 0.62
C LEU A 466 23.90 -9.51 0.86
N VAL A 467 24.86 -8.61 1.09
CA VAL A 467 24.63 -7.17 1.26
C VAL A 467 25.51 -6.35 0.35
N GLY A 468 25.07 -5.15 -0.02
CA GLY A 468 25.88 -4.28 -0.86
C GLY A 468 25.31 -2.88 -1.08
N ASP A 469 26.15 -1.97 -1.54
CA ASP A 469 25.81 -0.57 -1.82
C ASP A 469 24.71 -0.44 -2.87
N ARG A 470 24.78 -1.29 -3.87
CA ARG A 470 23.87 -1.34 -5.02
C ARG A 470 23.39 -2.77 -5.21
N GLY A 471 22.16 -2.91 -5.68
CA GLY A 471 21.62 -4.23 -5.93
C GLY A 471 20.30 -4.20 -6.67
N ALA A 472 19.92 -5.37 -7.15
CA ALA A 472 18.58 -5.61 -7.68
C ALA A 472 18.14 -7.03 -7.37
N ALA A 473 16.86 -7.18 -7.08
CA ALA A 473 16.21 -8.45 -6.76
C ALA A 473 14.88 -8.58 -7.49
N GLY A 474 14.46 -9.81 -7.72
CA GLY A 474 13.18 -10.12 -8.31
C GLY A 474 12.62 -11.46 -7.83
N ALA A 475 11.31 -11.58 -7.84
CA ALA A 475 10.61 -12.81 -7.55
C ALA A 475 9.40 -12.95 -8.47
N VAL A 476 9.14 -14.17 -8.90
CA VAL A 476 7.94 -14.54 -9.66
C VAL A 476 7.29 -15.74 -8.99
N GLU A 477 5.96 -15.68 -8.83
CA GLU A 477 5.16 -16.79 -8.30
C GLU A 477 4.01 -17.09 -9.25
N LEU A 478 3.89 -18.35 -9.65
CA LEU A 478 2.65 -18.87 -10.22
C LEU A 478 1.79 -19.38 -9.08
N ARG A 479 0.60 -18.80 -8.91
CA ARG A 479 -0.33 -19.10 -7.82
C ARG A 479 -1.60 -19.73 -8.36
N TYR A 480 -2.14 -20.67 -7.60
CA TYR A 480 -3.49 -21.16 -7.77
C TYR A 480 -4.29 -20.89 -6.49
N THR A 481 -5.25 -19.98 -6.58
CA THR A 481 -6.18 -19.66 -5.49
C THR A 481 -7.39 -20.58 -5.59
N GLY A 482 -7.53 -21.47 -4.60
CA GLY A 482 -8.66 -22.37 -4.50
C GLY A 482 -9.84 -21.73 -3.78
N LYS A 483 -11.03 -22.25 -4.06
CA LYS A 483 -12.24 -21.85 -3.34
C LYS A 483 -12.26 -22.47 -1.96
N LYS A 484 -12.97 -21.86 -1.03
CA LYS A 484 -13.24 -22.28 0.35
C LYS A 484 -13.53 -23.80 0.41
N PRO A 485 -12.58 -24.63 0.89
CA PRO A 485 -12.77 -26.09 0.91
C PRO A 485 -13.53 -26.56 2.16
N ALA A 486 -13.55 -25.74 3.22
CA ALA A 486 -14.24 -26.00 4.48
C ALA A 486 -14.60 -24.66 5.14
N ASP A 487 -15.53 -24.65 6.11
CA ASP A 487 -16.01 -23.41 6.74
C ASP A 487 -14.96 -22.68 7.54
N TRP A 488 -13.94 -23.37 8.02
CA TRP A 488 -12.83 -22.81 8.80
C TRP A 488 -11.64 -22.35 7.93
N ILE A 489 -11.65 -22.62 6.60
CA ILE A 489 -10.66 -22.10 5.63
C ILE A 489 -11.33 -21.08 4.72
N GLU A 490 -10.93 -19.82 4.79
CA GLU A 490 -11.47 -18.76 3.96
C GLU A 490 -10.90 -18.78 2.55
N SER A 491 -9.59 -19.01 2.43
CA SER A 491 -8.90 -19.11 1.15
C SER A 491 -7.61 -19.92 1.30
N TYR A 492 -7.12 -20.48 0.19
CA TYR A 492 -5.79 -21.05 0.11
C TYR A 492 -5.16 -20.79 -1.25
N ASP A 493 -3.84 -20.62 -1.24
CA ASP A 493 -3.01 -20.49 -2.43
C ASP A 493 -1.95 -21.59 -2.44
N VAL A 494 -1.92 -22.40 -3.49
CA VAL A 494 -0.76 -23.23 -3.83
C VAL A 494 0.09 -22.43 -4.80
N TYR A 495 1.39 -22.34 -4.55
CA TYR A 495 2.26 -21.55 -5.41
C TYR A 495 3.61 -22.22 -5.68
N ALA A 496 4.15 -21.95 -6.86
CA ALA A 496 5.52 -22.21 -7.22
C ALA A 496 6.25 -20.88 -7.42
N PHE A 497 7.49 -20.78 -6.96
CA PHE A 497 8.25 -19.55 -7.06
C PHE A 497 9.68 -19.74 -7.58
N TYR A 498 10.20 -18.69 -8.18
CA TYR A 498 11.60 -18.48 -8.50
C TYR A 498 11.96 -17.06 -8.11
N ASP A 499 13.04 -16.90 -7.34
CA ASP A 499 13.49 -15.60 -6.89
C ASP A 499 15.00 -15.50 -6.74
N GLY A 500 15.50 -14.29 -6.53
CA GLY A 500 16.90 -14.02 -6.32
C GLY A 500 17.28 -12.61 -6.71
N GLY A 501 18.58 -12.37 -6.77
CA GLY A 501 19.12 -11.06 -7.11
C GLY A 501 20.63 -11.03 -7.08
N PHE A 502 21.14 -9.81 -7.13
CA PHE A 502 22.56 -9.54 -7.00
C PHE A 502 22.80 -8.26 -6.21
N VAL A 503 23.94 -8.22 -5.56
CA VAL A 503 24.51 -7.03 -4.93
C VAL A 503 25.84 -6.70 -5.58
N TRP A 504 26.26 -5.45 -5.46
CA TRP A 504 27.54 -4.98 -5.95
C TRP A 504 28.16 -3.99 -4.95
N ASN A 505 29.40 -4.28 -4.55
CA ASN A 505 30.25 -3.44 -3.72
C ASN A 505 31.50 -3.03 -4.50
N GLU A 506 31.95 -1.80 -4.31
CA GLU A 506 33.18 -1.31 -4.89
C GLU A 506 34.38 -2.11 -4.36
N GLY A 507 35.28 -2.56 -5.24
CA GLY A 507 36.43 -3.39 -4.87
C GLY A 507 36.15 -4.89 -4.70
N VAL A 508 34.91 -5.32 -4.43
CA VAL A 508 34.52 -6.73 -4.25
C VAL A 508 33.90 -7.31 -5.53
N GLY A 509 33.17 -6.48 -6.28
CA GLY A 509 32.48 -6.89 -7.47
C GLY A 509 31.05 -7.37 -7.20
N ARG A 510 30.49 -8.16 -8.14
CA ARG A 510 29.10 -8.62 -8.11
C ARG A 510 28.99 -10.00 -7.46
N GLN A 511 28.07 -10.12 -6.50
CA GLN A 511 27.64 -11.38 -5.92
C GLN A 511 26.15 -11.60 -6.19
N ALA A 512 25.70 -12.85 -6.35
CA ALA A 512 24.32 -13.16 -6.71
C ALA A 512 23.85 -14.47 -6.05
N LEU A 513 22.59 -14.49 -5.68
CA LEU A 513 21.90 -15.69 -5.19
C LEU A 513 20.57 -15.89 -5.91
N THR A 514 20.14 -17.15 -6.02
CA THR A 514 18.85 -17.53 -6.58
C THR A 514 18.29 -18.73 -5.84
N SER A 515 16.96 -18.76 -5.70
CA SER A 515 16.24 -19.88 -5.11
C SER A 515 14.97 -20.20 -5.88
N ALA A 516 14.47 -21.41 -5.70
CA ALA A 516 13.18 -21.85 -6.23
C ALA A 516 12.48 -22.74 -5.19
N GLY A 517 11.16 -22.81 -5.28
CA GLY A 517 10.40 -23.62 -4.36
C GLY A 517 8.91 -23.68 -4.63
N LEU A 518 8.22 -24.35 -3.73
CA LEU A 518 6.77 -24.54 -3.72
C LEU A 518 6.24 -24.16 -2.33
N GLY A 519 5.01 -23.71 -2.26
CA GLY A 519 4.38 -23.42 -0.96
C GLY A 519 2.87 -23.51 -0.99
N LEU A 520 2.32 -23.54 0.21
CA LEU A 520 0.90 -23.48 0.50
C LEU A 520 0.66 -22.36 1.51
N ARG A 521 -0.15 -21.40 1.14
CA ARG A 521 -0.60 -20.31 2.00
C ARG A 521 -2.10 -20.44 2.23
N SER A 522 -2.55 -20.31 3.46
CA SER A 522 -3.97 -20.42 3.82
C SER A 522 -4.37 -19.32 4.77
N THR A 523 -5.58 -18.79 4.58
CA THR A 523 -6.25 -17.91 5.52
C THR A 523 -7.41 -18.67 6.14
N PHE A 524 -7.44 -18.68 7.46
CA PHE A 524 -8.45 -19.35 8.25
C PHE A 524 -9.41 -18.32 8.85
N ALA A 525 -10.56 -18.80 9.31
CA ALA A 525 -11.50 -17.97 10.07
C ALA A 525 -10.82 -17.27 11.27
N LYS A 526 -11.32 -16.11 11.67
CA LYS A 526 -10.81 -15.28 12.77
C LYS A 526 -9.41 -14.68 12.50
N GLY A 527 -9.08 -14.38 11.24
CA GLY A 527 -7.86 -13.67 10.90
C GLY A 527 -6.55 -14.44 11.07
N ILE A 528 -6.62 -15.79 11.21
CA ILE A 528 -5.42 -16.63 11.28
C ILE A 528 -4.94 -16.92 9.86
N TYR A 529 -3.63 -16.83 9.63
CA TYR A 529 -3.01 -17.26 8.38
C TYR A 529 -1.81 -18.15 8.64
N ALA A 530 -1.51 -19.04 7.69
CA ALA A 530 -0.32 -19.89 7.70
C ALA A 530 0.29 -19.96 6.29
N ASP A 531 1.61 -20.02 6.24
CA ASP A 531 2.40 -20.25 5.03
C ASP A 531 3.42 -21.35 5.31
N ILE A 532 3.45 -22.39 4.50
CA ILE A 532 4.47 -23.45 4.54
C ILE A 532 5.08 -23.53 3.15
N GLN A 533 6.41 -23.50 3.08
CA GLN A 533 7.13 -23.59 1.82
C GLN A 533 8.37 -24.46 1.91
N VAL A 534 8.68 -25.05 0.77
CA VAL A 534 9.91 -25.81 0.54
C VAL A 534 10.73 -25.01 -0.46
N ALA A 535 11.95 -24.63 -0.09
CA ALA A 535 12.82 -23.76 -0.86
C ALA A 535 14.20 -24.40 -1.05
N LYS A 536 14.77 -24.26 -2.25
CA LYS A 536 16.09 -24.78 -2.63
C LYS A 536 17.02 -23.66 -3.07
N PRO A 537 18.21 -23.49 -2.44
CA PRO A 537 19.28 -22.67 -2.97
C PRO A 537 19.78 -23.27 -4.30
N LEU A 538 20.00 -22.43 -5.33
CA LEU A 538 20.37 -22.93 -6.66
C LEU A 538 21.86 -22.70 -7.00
N ASN A 539 22.38 -21.51 -6.76
CA ASN A 539 23.71 -21.11 -7.22
C ASN A 539 24.69 -20.71 -6.11
N HIS A 540 24.19 -20.48 -4.89
CA HIS A 540 24.98 -20.06 -3.73
C HIS A 540 24.73 -21.03 -2.56
N GLU A 541 25.73 -21.28 -1.72
CA GLU A 541 25.56 -22.03 -0.48
C GLU A 541 25.03 -21.11 0.61
N VAL A 542 24.18 -21.61 1.50
CA VAL A 542 23.72 -20.85 2.66
C VAL A 542 24.91 -20.69 3.60
N SER A 543 25.34 -19.48 3.85
CA SER A 543 26.59 -19.19 4.58
C SER A 543 26.63 -19.80 5.98
N THR A 544 25.50 -19.85 6.66
CA THR A 544 25.37 -20.38 8.01
C THR A 544 25.33 -21.92 8.08
N GLU A 545 25.04 -22.60 6.97
CA GLU A 545 24.91 -24.06 6.87
C GLU A 545 26.03 -24.67 6.03
N GLY A 546 26.60 -23.92 5.10
CA GLY A 546 27.68 -24.38 4.22
C GLY A 546 27.23 -25.33 3.12
N ASP A 547 25.93 -25.38 2.83
CA ASP A 547 25.35 -26.27 1.84
C ASP A 547 24.26 -25.61 0.98
N LYS A 548 23.65 -26.39 0.12
CA LYS A 548 22.50 -26.02 -0.73
C LYS A 548 21.31 -26.94 -0.47
N ASP A 549 21.17 -27.41 0.74
CA ASP A 549 20.11 -28.36 1.05
C ASP A 549 18.72 -27.71 0.99
N LEU A 550 17.73 -28.57 0.90
CA LEU A 550 16.35 -28.16 0.80
C LEU A 550 15.87 -27.69 2.16
N ARG A 551 15.31 -26.49 2.23
CA ARG A 551 14.82 -25.87 3.47
C ARG A 551 13.30 -25.90 3.53
N ILE A 552 12.76 -26.30 4.69
CA ILE A 552 11.34 -26.23 5.01
C ILE A 552 11.11 -25.02 5.91
N LEU A 553 10.33 -24.08 5.43
CA LEU A 553 10.08 -22.82 6.09
C LEU A 553 8.58 -22.68 6.35
N PHE A 554 8.23 -22.15 7.52
CA PHE A 554 6.85 -21.87 7.85
C PHE A 554 6.69 -20.50 8.50
N ALA A 555 5.48 -19.99 8.42
CA ALA A 555 5.03 -18.80 9.12
C ALA A 555 3.56 -18.97 9.51
N VAL A 556 3.22 -18.57 10.72
CA VAL A 556 1.84 -18.56 11.23
C VAL A 556 1.59 -17.23 11.89
N GLY A 557 0.46 -16.62 11.62
CA GLY A 557 0.08 -15.36 12.25
C GLY A 557 -1.40 -15.28 12.52
N ALA A 558 -1.75 -14.39 13.44
CA ALA A 558 -3.12 -14.04 13.80
C ALA A 558 -3.22 -12.54 14.08
N GLY A 559 -4.31 -11.91 13.60
CA GLY A 559 -4.63 -10.52 13.88
C GLY A 559 -6.07 -10.37 14.37
N MET A 560 -6.25 -9.58 15.44
CA MET A 560 -7.57 -9.27 16.02
C MET A 560 -7.82 -7.78 16.01
#